data_e3367156d9f46fc3ae299a9c41098a8a
#
_entry.id   e3367156d9f46fc3ae299a9c41098a8a
#
_cell.length_a   1.000
_cell.length_b   1.000
_cell.length_c   1.000
_cell.angle_alpha   90.00
_cell.angle_beta   90.00
_cell.angle_gamma   90.00
#
_symmetry.space_group_name_H-M   'P 1'
#
loop_
_entity.id
_entity.type
_entity.pdbx_description
1 polymer ?
#
loop_
_entity_poly.entity_id
_entity_poly.type
_entity_poly.pdbx_seq_one_letter_code
_entity_poly.pdbx_strand_id
1 'polypeptide(L)'
;MDGALVHRTGSLRGSVRDGGRLRMGCANPTVKGETVTEMHPVACSASHTAEFAGLFTTTRVKSADLGGGEVAKGCDRAIAAFTGLPDDASLPSRVGWLGFPPDDTAWQMGDRSIRCFLWLNGEKMTGSYRGAGPGKLKIHYVSR
;
A
#
# COMPACT_ATOMS: atom_id res chain seq x y z
N MET A 1 -1.58 12.47 2.57
CA MET A 1 -1.04 12.05 3.04
C MET A 1 -0.49 10.90 2.98
N ASP A 2 -0.98 10.19 3.06
CA ASP A 2 -0.55 9.02 3.09
C ASP A 2 0.29 8.66 2.02
N GLY A 3 0.23 9.24 0.97
CA GLY A 3 1.02 8.89 -0.11
C GLY A 3 2.45 8.99 0.17
N ALA A 4 2.79 9.92 0.95
CA ALA A 4 4.16 10.15 1.21
C ALA A 4 4.81 9.01 1.93
N LEU A 5 4.06 8.17 2.49
CA LEU A 5 4.61 7.10 3.23
C LEU A 5 5.55 6.29 2.44
N VAL A 6 5.30 6.17 1.23
CA VAL A 6 6.03 5.31 0.43
C VAL A 6 7.46 5.65 0.32
N HIS A 7 7.79 6.86 0.39
CA HIS A 7 9.12 7.20 0.20
C HIS A 7 9.95 6.71 1.31
N ARG A 8 9.36 6.37 2.37
CA ARG A 8 10.08 6.03 3.54
C ARG A 8 10.27 4.56 3.61
N THR A 9 10.09 3.92 2.52
CA THR A 9 10.23 2.50 2.49
C THR A 9 11.60 2.04 2.91
N GLY A 10 12.55 2.92 2.98
CA GLY A 10 13.83 2.52 3.49
C GLY A 10 13.71 1.90 4.87
N SER A 11 12.97 2.52 5.75
CA SER A 11 12.80 1.99 7.07
C SER A 11 12.00 0.75 7.02
N LEU A 12 11.02 0.72 6.20
CA LEU A 12 10.17 -0.42 6.13
C LEU A 12 10.88 -1.59 5.52
N ARG A 13 11.76 -1.35 4.56
CA ARG A 13 12.49 -2.43 3.96
C ARG A 13 13.23 -3.24 4.99
N GLY A 14 13.81 -2.57 5.94
CA GLY A 14 14.51 -3.28 6.97
C GLY A 14 13.61 -4.16 7.76
N SER A 15 12.50 -3.65 8.19
CA SER A 15 11.60 -4.39 9.02
C SER A 15 10.96 -5.53 8.26
N VAL A 16 10.64 -5.34 7.02
CA VAL A 16 9.99 -6.38 6.30
C VAL A 16 10.93 -7.50 5.97
N ARG A 17 12.16 -7.15 5.66
CA ARG A 17 13.05 -8.13 5.25
C ARG A 17 13.35 -9.12 6.28
N ASP A 18 13.29 -8.73 7.46
CA ASP A 18 13.61 -9.57 8.40
C ASP A 18 12.79 -10.65 8.43
N GLY A 19 11.71 -10.53 8.49
CA GLY A 19 10.92 -11.48 8.73
C GLY A 19 10.66 -12.30 7.72
N GLY A 20 11.07 -11.90 6.91
CA GLY A 20 10.72 -12.45 6.09
C GLY A 20 9.95 -11.99 5.21
N ARG A 21 9.65 -11.53 4.74
CA ARG A 21 9.02 -11.06 3.74
C ARG A 21 7.77 -10.42 3.91
N LEU A 22 7.48 -9.47 3.06
CA LEU A 22 6.23 -8.77 2.97
C LEU A 22 5.20 -9.75 2.52
N ARG A 23 4.24 -10.03 3.32
CA ARG A 23 3.20 -10.96 2.97
C ARG A 23 2.11 -10.29 2.19
N MET A 24 1.62 -10.98 1.16
CA MET A 24 0.60 -10.44 0.29
C MET A 24 -0.77 -10.84 0.81
N GLY A 25 -1.16 -10.25 1.88
CA GLY A 25 -2.44 -10.53 2.51
C GLY A 25 -2.88 -9.33 3.31
N CYS A 26 -3.56 -9.57 4.41
CA CYS A 26 -4.05 -8.50 5.27
C CYS A 26 -3.05 -8.22 6.38
N ALA A 27 -3.00 -6.98 6.83
CA ALA A 27 -2.02 -6.58 7.83
C ALA A 27 -2.46 -5.36 8.60
N ASN A 28 -1.83 -5.18 9.75
CA ASN A 28 -1.98 -3.95 10.52
C ASN A 28 -0.61 -3.25 10.55
N PRO A 29 -0.47 -2.19 9.82
CA PRO A 29 0.81 -1.47 9.79
C PRO A 29 0.96 -0.57 11.02
N THR A 30 2.19 -0.37 11.45
CA THR A 30 2.52 0.65 12.42
C THR A 30 3.04 1.83 11.63
N VAL A 31 2.35 2.96 11.76
CA VAL A 31 2.70 4.15 11.00
C VAL A 31 3.11 5.25 11.95
N LYS A 32 4.25 5.86 11.70
CA LYS A 32 4.70 6.99 12.46
C LYS A 32 4.95 8.14 11.50
N GLY A 33 4.12 9.16 11.59
CA GLY A 33 4.19 10.26 10.64
C GLY A 33 3.89 9.75 9.25
N GLU A 34 4.86 9.87 8.38
CA GLU A 34 4.69 9.39 7.02
C GLU A 34 5.51 8.15 6.76
N THR A 35 5.85 7.43 7.79
CA THR A 35 6.70 6.26 7.65
C THR A 35 6.02 5.04 8.20
N VAL A 36 6.04 3.96 7.44
CA VAL A 36 5.56 2.68 7.92
C VAL A 36 6.75 1.95 8.52
N THR A 37 6.70 1.67 9.79
CA THR A 37 7.82 1.06 10.47
C THR A 37 7.68 -0.45 10.61
N GLU A 38 6.47 -0.95 10.63
CA GLU A 38 6.23 -2.38 10.71
C GLU A 38 4.97 -2.77 9.99
N MET A 39 4.93 -3.98 9.49
CA MET A 39 3.73 -4.57 8.92
C MET A 39 3.46 -5.84 9.69
N HIS A 40 2.34 -5.89 10.39
CA HIS A 40 1.98 -7.05 11.18
C HIS A 40 0.94 -7.87 10.42
N PRO A 41 1.33 -8.98 9.80
CA PRO A 41 0.38 -9.78 9.04
C PRO A 41 -0.69 -10.37 9.94
N VAL A 42 -1.91 -10.36 9.47
CA VAL A 42 -3.03 -10.96 10.19
C VAL A 42 -3.93 -11.66 9.20
N ALA A 43 -4.74 -12.57 9.67
CA ALA A 43 -5.71 -13.20 8.80
C ALA A 43 -6.71 -12.14 8.35
N CYS A 44 -7.16 -12.19 7.12
CA CYS A 44 -8.11 -11.19 6.64
C CYS A 44 -9.44 -11.28 7.40
N SER A 45 -9.73 -12.40 8.01
CA SER A 45 -10.93 -12.52 8.84
C SER A 45 -10.78 -11.76 10.16
N ALA A 46 -9.57 -11.39 10.53
CA ALA A 46 -9.33 -10.60 11.73
C ALA A 46 -9.39 -9.12 11.39
N SER A 47 -9.54 -8.29 12.41
CA SER A 47 -9.58 -6.85 12.21
C SER A 47 -8.28 -6.35 11.62
N HIS A 48 -8.32 -5.59 10.56
CA HIS A 48 -7.12 -5.09 9.89
C HIS A 48 -7.39 -3.78 9.17
N THR A 49 -6.32 -3.06 8.84
CA THR A 49 -6.45 -1.77 8.17
C THR A 49 -5.78 -1.77 6.81
N ALA A 50 -4.99 -2.76 6.47
CA ALA A 50 -4.31 -2.80 5.18
C ALA A 50 -4.45 -4.16 4.51
N GLU A 51 -4.47 -4.15 3.20
CA GLU A 51 -4.54 -5.38 2.44
C GLU A 51 -3.75 -5.24 1.15
N PHE A 52 -3.01 -6.27 0.78
CA PHE A 52 -2.23 -6.25 -0.46
C PHE A 52 -3.19 -6.12 -1.64
N ALA A 53 -2.95 -5.15 -2.47
CA ALA A 53 -3.84 -4.85 -3.59
C ALA A 53 -3.21 -5.10 -4.96
N GLY A 54 -1.95 -5.40 -5.01
CA GLY A 54 -1.30 -5.66 -6.29
C GLY A 54 0.04 -4.97 -6.39
N LEU A 55 0.65 -5.06 -7.55
CA LEU A 55 1.93 -4.42 -7.74
C LEU A 55 1.98 -3.77 -9.11
N PHE A 56 2.93 -2.89 -9.31
CA PHE A 56 3.22 -2.36 -10.62
C PHE A 56 4.73 -2.30 -10.78
N THR A 57 5.20 -2.12 -11.99
CA THR A 57 6.64 -2.05 -12.24
C THR A 57 7.02 -0.67 -12.72
N THR A 58 8.23 -0.25 -12.38
CA THR A 58 8.76 1.02 -12.83
C THR A 58 9.89 0.77 -13.82
N THR A 59 10.17 1.75 -14.66
CA THR A 59 11.28 1.64 -15.59
C THR A 59 12.47 2.45 -15.10
N ARG A 60 12.42 3.01 -13.92
CA ARG A 60 13.55 3.81 -13.41
C ARG A 60 14.78 2.95 -13.25
N VAL A 61 15.91 3.50 -13.60
CA VAL A 61 17.16 2.78 -13.46
C VAL A 61 17.66 2.87 -12.02
N LYS A 62 17.56 4.05 -11.42
CA LYS A 62 18.01 4.25 -10.05
C LYS A 62 16.84 4.37 -9.12
N SER A 63 16.92 3.68 -7.99
CA SER A 63 15.82 3.74 -7.01
C SER A 63 15.59 5.16 -6.51
N ALA A 64 16.65 5.96 -6.45
CA ALA A 64 16.52 7.33 -6.00
C ALA A 64 15.64 8.18 -6.91
N ASP A 65 15.45 7.74 -8.15
CA ASP A 65 14.64 8.50 -9.09
C ASP A 65 13.15 8.10 -9.03
N LEU A 66 12.82 7.12 -8.25
CA LEU A 66 11.45 6.70 -8.10
C LEU A 66 10.76 7.69 -7.17
N GLY A 67 9.90 8.50 -7.70
CA GLY A 67 9.24 9.54 -6.91
C GLY A 67 7.93 9.08 -6.32
N GLY A 68 7.50 9.79 -5.30
CA GLY A 68 6.24 9.48 -4.64
C GLY A 68 5.04 9.63 -5.54
N GLY A 69 5.08 10.56 -6.46
CA GLY A 69 3.97 10.73 -7.40
C GLY A 69 3.78 9.54 -8.32
N GLU A 70 4.89 8.95 -8.76
CA GLU A 70 4.83 7.77 -9.61
C GLU A 70 4.28 6.59 -8.82
N VAL A 71 4.72 6.43 -7.59
CA VAL A 71 4.24 5.34 -6.75
C VAL A 71 2.77 5.54 -6.40
N ALA A 72 2.36 6.77 -6.11
CA ALA A 72 0.97 7.05 -5.81
C ALA A 72 0.07 6.67 -6.98
N LYS A 73 0.46 7.04 -8.19
CA LYS A 73 -0.35 6.72 -9.34
C LYS A 73 -0.41 5.22 -9.58
N GLY A 74 0.71 4.55 -9.46
CA GLY A 74 0.75 3.10 -9.67
C GLY A 74 -0.05 2.35 -8.62
N CYS A 75 0.05 2.77 -7.37
CA CYS A 75 -0.69 2.12 -6.29
C CYS A 75 -2.18 2.43 -6.36
N ASP A 76 -2.54 3.66 -6.73
CA ASP A 76 -3.95 3.98 -6.89
C ASP A 76 -4.57 3.12 -7.98
N ARG A 77 -3.85 2.93 -9.07
CA ARG A 77 -4.36 2.09 -10.16
C ARG A 77 -4.54 0.65 -9.69
N ALA A 78 -3.57 0.13 -8.95
CA ALA A 78 -3.66 -1.24 -8.44
C ALA A 78 -4.82 -1.39 -7.47
N ILE A 79 -4.99 -0.41 -6.59
CA ILE A 79 -6.05 -0.44 -5.60
C ILE A 79 -7.42 -0.34 -6.27
N ALA A 80 -7.54 0.52 -7.27
CA ALA A 80 -8.80 0.65 -8.00
C ALA A 80 -9.17 -0.67 -8.67
N ALA A 81 -8.20 -1.31 -9.29
CA ALA A 81 -8.46 -2.58 -9.95
C ALA A 81 -8.82 -3.67 -8.94
N PHE A 82 -8.16 -3.67 -7.79
CA PHE A 82 -8.40 -4.67 -6.76
C PHE A 82 -9.76 -4.50 -6.12
N THR A 83 -10.15 -3.28 -5.80
CA THR A 83 -11.39 -3.02 -5.07
C THR A 83 -12.61 -2.83 -5.97
N GLY A 84 -12.39 -2.48 -7.21
CA GLY A 84 -13.49 -2.14 -8.09
C GLY A 84 -13.92 -0.69 -7.95
N LEU A 85 -13.17 0.12 -7.23
CA LEU A 85 -13.46 1.54 -7.13
C LEU A 85 -12.92 2.27 -8.36
N PRO A 86 -13.49 3.40 -8.73
CA PRO A 86 -12.95 4.16 -9.86
C PRO A 86 -11.58 4.72 -9.55
N ASP A 87 -10.70 4.72 -10.55
CA ASP A 87 -9.38 5.29 -10.40
C ASP A 87 -9.47 6.75 -10.82
N ASP A 88 -10.02 7.57 -9.96
CA ASP A 88 -10.19 8.98 -10.26
C ASP A 88 -9.91 9.80 -9.00
N ALA A 89 -10.22 11.07 -9.03
CA ALA A 89 -9.87 11.97 -7.93
C ALA A 89 -10.58 11.62 -6.62
N SER A 90 -11.62 10.81 -6.66
CA SER A 90 -12.31 10.45 -5.43
C SER A 90 -11.62 9.32 -4.69
N LEU A 91 -10.76 8.57 -5.35
CA LEU A 91 -10.13 7.42 -4.72
C LEU A 91 -9.30 7.78 -3.48
N PRO A 92 -8.45 8.81 -3.53
CA PRO A 92 -7.66 9.14 -2.35
C PRO A 92 -8.50 9.56 -1.16
N SER A 93 -9.71 10.03 -1.39
CA SER A 93 -10.58 10.41 -0.29
C SER A 93 -11.15 9.18 0.38
N ARG A 94 -11.05 8.04 -0.26
CA ARG A 94 -11.67 6.85 0.27
C ARG A 94 -10.66 5.91 0.87
N VAL A 95 -9.56 5.67 0.18
CA VAL A 95 -8.53 4.75 0.65
C VAL A 95 -7.17 5.36 0.45
N GLY A 96 -6.28 5.05 1.34
CA GLY A 96 -4.88 5.42 1.18
C GLY A 96 -4.11 4.28 0.57
N TRP A 97 -2.83 4.47 0.41
CA TRP A 97 -1.95 3.44 -0.14
C TRP A 97 -0.65 3.38 0.64
N LEU A 98 -0.10 2.19 0.67
CA LEU A 98 1.26 1.99 1.16
C LEU A 98 2.00 1.30 0.02
N GLY A 99 3.16 1.78 -0.30
CA GLY A 99 3.93 1.22 -1.40
C GLY A 99 5.30 0.79 -0.94
N PHE A 100 5.74 -0.38 -1.39
CA PHE A 100 7.00 -0.96 -0.98
C PHE A 100 7.84 -1.33 -2.19
N PRO A 101 8.78 -0.46 -2.57
CA PRO A 101 9.71 -0.80 -3.63
C PRO A 101 10.64 -1.92 -3.19
N PRO A 102 11.34 -2.57 -4.12
CA PRO A 102 12.33 -3.57 -3.75
C PRO A 102 13.43 -2.96 -2.90
N ASP A 103 14.05 -3.77 -2.06
CA ASP A 103 15.20 -3.27 -1.31
C ASP A 103 16.38 -3.07 -2.27
N ASP A 104 17.46 -2.49 -1.77
CA ASP A 104 18.57 -2.12 -2.62
C ASP A 104 19.19 -3.33 -3.34
N THR A 105 19.30 -4.44 -2.67
CA THR A 105 19.86 -5.62 -3.28
C THR A 105 18.96 -6.12 -4.42
N ALA A 106 17.68 -6.21 -4.17
CA ALA A 106 16.75 -6.66 -5.20
C ALA A 106 16.73 -5.69 -6.37
N TRP A 107 16.79 -4.40 -6.09
CA TRP A 107 16.81 -3.38 -7.13
C TRP A 107 18.04 -3.55 -8.02
N GLN A 108 19.19 -3.79 -7.41
CA GLN A 108 20.41 -3.98 -8.16
C GLN A 108 20.36 -5.23 -9.01
N MET A 109 19.58 -6.21 -8.63
CA MET A 109 19.41 -7.42 -9.40
C MET A 109 18.30 -7.31 -10.43
N GLY A 110 17.76 -6.14 -10.61
CA GLY A 110 16.78 -5.90 -11.66
C GLY A 110 15.31 -5.90 -11.24
N ASP A 111 15.03 -6.08 -9.96
CA ASP A 111 13.64 -6.08 -9.50
C ASP A 111 13.11 -4.65 -9.54
N ARG A 112 12.01 -4.44 -10.21
CA ARG A 112 11.37 -3.14 -10.36
C ARG A 112 9.90 -3.18 -9.94
N SER A 113 9.52 -4.17 -9.14
CA SER A 113 8.13 -4.31 -8.74
C SER A 113 7.87 -3.57 -7.44
N ILE A 114 6.87 -2.73 -7.43
CA ILE A 114 6.45 -2.00 -6.24
C ILE A 114 5.17 -2.65 -5.75
N ARG A 115 5.16 -3.10 -4.51
CA ARG A 115 4.00 -3.76 -3.93
C ARG A 115 3.12 -2.73 -3.29
N CYS A 116 1.83 -2.77 -3.61
CA CYS A 116 0.88 -1.78 -3.14
C CYS A 116 -0.13 -2.42 -2.20
N PHE A 117 -0.36 -1.76 -1.08
CA PHE A 117 -1.41 -2.17 -0.15
C PHE A 117 -2.41 -1.03 -0.08
N LEU A 118 -3.68 -1.37 -0.06
CA LEU A 118 -4.66 -0.35 0.29
C LEU A 118 -4.60 -0.18 1.80
N TRP A 119 -4.94 0.98 2.26
CA TRP A 119 -4.85 1.30 3.69
C TRP A 119 -5.99 2.22 4.09
N LEU A 120 -6.65 1.85 5.18
CA LEU A 120 -7.72 2.67 5.72
C LEU A 120 -7.25 3.27 7.02
N ASN A 121 -6.96 4.56 7.01
CA ASN A 121 -6.46 5.23 8.18
C ASN A 121 -7.61 5.50 9.13
N GLY A 122 -7.54 4.94 10.32
CA GLY A 122 -8.58 5.18 11.31
C GLY A 122 -9.81 4.29 11.19
N GLU A 123 -9.78 3.35 10.29
CA GLU A 123 -10.94 2.49 10.07
C GLU A 123 -10.45 1.06 9.94
N LYS A 124 -11.15 0.13 10.53
CA LYS A 124 -10.77 -1.28 10.46
C LYS A 124 -11.84 -2.08 9.76
N MET A 125 -11.43 -3.16 9.13
CA MET A 125 -12.38 -4.05 8.50
C MET A 125 -12.02 -5.50 8.77
N THR A 126 -12.99 -6.36 8.58
CA THR A 126 -12.76 -7.79 8.57
C THR A 126 -13.14 -8.28 7.18
N GLY A 127 -12.47 -9.28 6.69
CA GLY A 127 -12.70 -9.78 5.34
C GLY A 127 -11.84 -9.06 4.32
N SER A 128 -11.96 -9.45 3.08
CA SER A 128 -11.17 -8.86 2.01
C SER A 128 -11.91 -7.71 1.34
N TYR A 129 -11.14 -6.72 0.88
CA TYR A 129 -11.71 -5.60 0.18
C TYR A 129 -11.71 -5.87 -1.33
N ARG A 130 -11.29 -7.03 -1.76
CA ARG A 130 -11.26 -7.37 -3.17
C ARG A 130 -12.68 -7.29 -3.72
N GLY A 131 -12.87 -6.54 -4.78
CA GLY A 131 -14.16 -6.36 -5.40
C GLY A 131 -15.19 -5.67 -4.54
N ALA A 132 -14.76 -4.98 -3.48
CA ALA A 132 -15.70 -4.38 -2.54
C ALA A 132 -16.55 -3.29 -3.18
N GLY A 133 -15.96 -2.52 -4.06
CA GLY A 133 -16.68 -1.46 -4.75
C GLY A 133 -17.22 -0.38 -3.84
N PRO A 134 -17.94 0.57 -4.41
CA PRO A 134 -18.48 1.66 -3.61
C PRO A 134 -19.52 1.22 -2.61
N GLY A 135 -20.11 0.06 -2.82
CA GLY A 135 -21.12 -0.43 -1.90
C GLY A 135 -20.55 -0.74 -0.53
N LYS A 136 -19.35 -1.29 -0.49
CA LYS A 136 -18.74 -1.66 0.77
C LYS A 136 -17.75 -0.62 1.23
N LEU A 137 -17.08 0.02 0.32
CA LEU A 137 -16.14 1.08 0.64
C LEU A 137 -16.80 2.42 0.36
N LYS A 138 -17.69 2.83 1.21
CA LYS A 138 -18.40 4.09 0.99
C LYS A 138 -17.57 5.28 1.37
N ILE A 139 -17.76 6.33 0.67
CA ILE A 139 -17.05 7.54 0.94
C ILE A 139 -17.82 8.31 1.91
N HIS A 140 -17.68 8.14 3.14
CA HIS A 140 -18.41 8.89 4.03
C HIS A 140 -17.58 9.29 5.17
N TYR A 141 -16.56 8.71 5.36
CA TYR A 141 -15.86 9.01 6.50
C TYR A 141 -14.91 9.96 6.26
N VAL A 142 -15.02 10.61 5.40
CA VAL A 142 -14.27 11.71 5.19
C VAL A 142 -14.26 12.41 6.37
N SER A 143 -15.22 12.26 7.10
CA SER A 143 -15.26 12.93 8.28
C SER A 143 -14.08 12.60 9.07
N ARG A 144 -13.39 11.71 8.77
CA ARG A 144 -12.36 11.50 9.51
C ARG A 144 -11.39 12.38 9.45
#